data_1036e56bc223aafbb6877bcb921e112c
#
_entry.id   1036e56bc223aafbb6877bcb921e112c
#
_cell.length_a   1.000
_cell.length_b   1.000
_cell.length_c   1.000
_cell.angle_alpha   90.00
_cell.angle_beta   90.00
_cell.angle_gamma   90.00
#
_symmetry.space_group_name_H-M   'P 1'
#
loop_
_entity.id
_entity.type
_entity.pdbx_description
1 polymer ?
#
loop_
_entity_poly.entity_id
_entity_poly.type
_entity_poly.pdbx_seq_one_letter_code
_entity_poly.pdbx_strand_id
1 'polypeptide(L)'
;MQIQKKPRNSNLELYRIIVMLLIVAHHYVVNSGMMPELEKDPLSAKSIYFYLFGMWGKTGINCFVLITGYFMCKSQITIRKFLKLFLEVEFYNVVIYVIFTATSYQPFSLKEAVLMLWPIKSIATGFTSCFLVFYMFIPFLNVLISHLDKKMHGKLVLLCLFTYTLMGTINRFEVSMNYVSWFCVLYFIASYIRLYGFCPRLSTAKWGGITCLMVILSILSVLYMAYKQSIGQPHWAYSYVADSNTLLAVLTAVASFMFFKDLKMKHHKWVNTIAASTFGVLLIHANSDTMRQWLWKDTLHNAEKYYTPDACLYALLAVLGVFVICIMIDYIRIHTVEKWTFKVIDKYLLKHQLQ
;
A
#
# COMPACT_ATOMS: atom_id res chain seq x y z
N MET A 1 33.69 6.63 10.93
CA MET A 1 32.79 6.13 11.98
C MET A 1 31.67 5.34 11.30
N GLN A 2 31.66 4.01 11.34
CA GLN A 2 30.58 3.21 10.78
C GLN A 2 29.33 3.41 11.63
N ILE A 3 28.31 4.09 11.09
CA ILE A 3 27.00 4.22 11.73
C ILE A 3 26.38 2.83 11.79
N GLN A 4 26.42 2.20 12.97
CA GLN A 4 25.71 0.94 13.19
C GLN A 4 24.25 1.12 12.84
N LYS A 5 23.80 0.52 11.73
CA LYS A 5 22.39 0.49 11.34
C LYS A 5 21.62 -0.21 12.46
N LYS A 6 20.71 0.49 13.14
CA LYS A 6 19.77 -0.13 14.07
C LYS A 6 19.07 -1.31 13.37
N PRO A 7 18.98 -2.48 14.02
CA PRO A 7 18.29 -3.62 13.44
C PRO A 7 16.82 -3.25 13.15
N ARG A 8 16.30 -3.72 12.02
CA ARG A 8 14.89 -3.51 11.64
C ARG A 8 13.97 -4.24 12.63
N ASN A 9 12.81 -3.67 12.88
CA ASN A 9 11.78 -4.28 13.73
C ASN A 9 11.02 -5.35 12.94
N SER A 10 11.37 -6.61 13.13
CA SER A 10 10.81 -7.73 12.37
C SER A 10 9.28 -7.87 12.49
N ASN A 11 8.67 -7.42 13.58
CA ASN A 11 7.22 -7.35 13.75
C ASN A 11 6.55 -6.42 12.72
N LEU A 12 7.07 -5.21 12.50
CA LEU A 12 6.55 -4.28 11.50
C LEU A 12 6.94 -4.69 10.07
N GLU A 13 8.07 -5.38 9.91
CA GLU A 13 8.43 -5.96 8.61
C GLU A 13 7.51 -7.14 8.24
N LEU A 14 7.14 -8.00 9.20
CA LEU A 14 6.12 -9.04 9.00
C LEU A 14 4.76 -8.41 8.61
N TYR A 15 4.37 -7.35 9.32
CA TYR A 15 3.14 -6.64 9.01
C TYR A 15 3.16 -6.10 7.57
N ARG A 16 4.27 -5.55 7.11
CA ARG A 16 4.45 -5.07 5.73
C ARG A 16 4.27 -6.17 4.69
N ILE A 17 4.77 -7.39 4.98
CA ILE A 17 4.59 -8.57 4.11
C ILE A 17 3.11 -8.94 4.01
N ILE A 18 2.42 -9.07 5.16
CA ILE A 18 0.99 -9.42 5.21
C ILE A 18 0.17 -8.38 4.43
N VAL A 19 0.43 -7.10 4.68
CA VAL A 19 -0.27 -6.01 4.01
C VAL A 19 -0.06 -6.06 2.50
N MET A 20 1.15 -6.34 2.03
CA MET A 20 1.40 -6.45 0.59
C MET A 20 0.70 -7.65 -0.04
N LEU A 21 0.65 -8.80 0.64
CA LEU A 21 -0.15 -9.94 0.18
C LEU A 21 -1.64 -9.59 0.04
N LEU A 22 -2.20 -8.83 0.99
CA LEU A 22 -3.58 -8.35 0.92
C LEU A 22 -3.80 -7.36 -0.24
N ILE A 23 -2.81 -6.53 -0.57
CA ILE A 23 -2.86 -5.63 -1.74
C ILE A 23 -2.81 -6.45 -3.04
N VAL A 24 -1.97 -7.48 -3.14
CA VAL A 24 -1.93 -8.37 -4.32
C VAL A 24 -3.26 -9.10 -4.50
N ALA A 25 -3.86 -9.60 -3.40
CA ALA A 25 -5.19 -10.24 -3.41
C ALA A 25 -6.29 -9.26 -3.87
N HIS A 26 -6.23 -8.01 -3.42
CA HIS A 26 -7.13 -6.96 -3.91
C HIS A 26 -7.01 -6.76 -5.42
N HIS A 27 -5.79 -6.64 -5.94
CA HIS A 27 -5.58 -6.44 -7.37
C HIS A 27 -5.96 -7.66 -8.20
N TYR A 28 -5.80 -8.87 -7.65
CA TYR A 28 -6.31 -10.11 -8.25
C TYR A 28 -7.81 -10.02 -8.55
N VAL A 29 -8.60 -9.47 -7.63
CA VAL A 29 -10.07 -9.36 -7.78
C VAL A 29 -10.46 -8.13 -8.59
N VAL A 30 -9.96 -6.95 -8.20
CA VAL A 30 -10.48 -5.66 -8.70
C VAL A 30 -9.94 -5.31 -10.08
N ASN A 31 -8.71 -5.74 -10.43
CA ASN A 31 -8.07 -5.38 -11.70
C ASN A 31 -8.21 -6.45 -12.79
N SER A 32 -8.92 -7.54 -12.53
CA SER A 32 -8.99 -8.70 -13.43
C SER A 32 -10.25 -8.77 -14.30
N GLY A 33 -11.19 -7.86 -14.10
CA GLY A 33 -12.52 -7.96 -14.71
C GLY A 33 -13.46 -8.93 -14.01
N MET A 34 -13.08 -9.45 -12.83
CA MET A 34 -13.88 -10.39 -12.05
C MET A 34 -15.09 -9.73 -11.37
N MET A 35 -15.03 -8.44 -11.02
CA MET A 35 -16.11 -7.76 -10.29
C MET A 35 -17.50 -7.93 -10.94
N PRO A 36 -17.68 -7.73 -12.26
CA PRO A 36 -18.97 -7.96 -12.92
C PRO A 36 -19.47 -9.40 -12.80
N GLU A 37 -18.57 -10.39 -12.69
CA GLU A 37 -18.95 -11.78 -12.53
C GLU A 37 -19.47 -12.06 -11.12
N LEU A 38 -18.85 -11.44 -10.08
CA LEU A 38 -19.33 -11.52 -8.71
C LEU A 38 -20.72 -10.90 -8.53
N GLU A 39 -21.00 -9.83 -9.28
CA GLU A 39 -22.26 -9.07 -9.23
C GLU A 39 -23.46 -9.82 -9.83
N LYS A 40 -23.21 -10.84 -10.66
CA LYS A 40 -24.29 -11.69 -11.22
C LYS A 40 -24.98 -12.56 -10.15
N ASP A 41 -24.22 -13.05 -9.17
CA ASP A 41 -24.72 -13.78 -8.00
C ASP A 41 -23.93 -13.39 -6.76
N PRO A 42 -24.26 -12.21 -6.15
CA PRO A 42 -23.46 -11.62 -5.07
C PRO A 42 -23.43 -12.45 -3.79
N LEU A 43 -24.40 -13.34 -3.59
CA LEU A 43 -24.52 -14.17 -2.38
C LEU A 43 -24.03 -15.60 -2.58
N SER A 44 -23.56 -15.98 -3.77
CA SER A 44 -22.93 -17.28 -3.94
C SER A 44 -21.70 -17.41 -3.03
N ALA A 45 -21.45 -18.62 -2.52
CA ALA A 45 -20.28 -18.87 -1.67
C ALA A 45 -18.96 -18.43 -2.34
N LYS A 46 -18.89 -18.55 -3.66
CA LYS A 46 -17.74 -18.17 -4.46
C LYS A 46 -17.61 -16.64 -4.54
N SER A 47 -18.68 -15.90 -4.82
CA SER A 47 -18.68 -14.43 -4.82
C SER A 47 -18.33 -13.88 -3.45
N ILE A 48 -18.89 -14.42 -2.37
CA ILE A 48 -18.56 -14.06 -1.00
C ILE A 48 -17.07 -14.27 -0.74
N TYR A 49 -16.51 -15.44 -1.11
CA TYR A 49 -15.07 -15.67 -0.97
C TYR A 49 -14.25 -14.58 -1.65
N PHE A 50 -14.52 -14.26 -2.91
CA PHE A 50 -13.76 -13.27 -3.66
C PHE A 50 -13.97 -11.84 -3.16
N TYR A 51 -15.17 -11.49 -2.71
CA TYR A 51 -15.38 -10.20 -2.04
C TYR A 51 -14.50 -10.07 -0.79
N LEU A 52 -14.48 -11.09 0.07
CA LEU A 52 -13.67 -11.06 1.28
C LEU A 52 -12.16 -11.15 0.99
N PHE A 53 -11.76 -11.86 -0.06
CA PHE A 53 -10.38 -11.97 -0.51
C PHE A 53 -9.84 -10.64 -1.03
N GLY A 54 -10.66 -9.87 -1.79
CA GLY A 54 -10.27 -8.63 -2.45
C GLY A 54 -10.50 -7.34 -1.67
N MET A 55 -11.18 -7.33 -0.53
CA MET A 55 -11.63 -6.10 0.14
C MET A 55 -10.54 -5.25 0.80
N TRP A 56 -9.32 -5.76 0.96
CA TRP A 56 -8.30 -5.19 1.85
C TRP A 56 -7.36 -4.16 1.24
N GLY A 57 -7.46 -3.89 -0.07
CA GLY A 57 -6.48 -3.04 -0.77
C GLY A 57 -6.34 -1.63 -0.21
N LYS A 58 -7.45 -0.98 0.09
CA LYS A 58 -7.46 0.41 0.59
C LYS A 58 -7.02 0.49 2.07
N THR A 59 -7.41 -0.47 2.88
CA THR A 59 -6.86 -0.66 4.23
C THR A 59 -5.35 -0.88 4.17
N GLY A 60 -4.87 -1.69 3.20
CA GLY A 60 -3.45 -1.95 2.98
C GLY A 60 -2.65 -0.69 2.68
N ILE A 61 -3.19 0.23 1.87
CA ILE A 61 -2.58 1.54 1.62
C ILE A 61 -2.34 2.29 2.94
N ASN A 62 -3.35 2.37 3.81
CA ASN A 62 -3.24 3.02 5.11
C ASN A 62 -2.14 2.40 5.97
N CYS A 63 -2.09 1.08 6.03
CA CYS A 63 -1.08 0.33 6.80
C CYS A 63 0.34 0.66 6.32
N PHE A 64 0.56 0.71 5.02
CA PHE A 64 1.86 1.02 4.42
C PHE A 64 2.32 2.44 4.77
N VAL A 65 1.42 3.41 4.68
CA VAL A 65 1.73 4.81 5.00
C VAL A 65 1.92 5.03 6.49
N LEU A 66 1.13 4.35 7.36
CA LEU A 66 1.32 4.39 8.82
C LEU A 66 2.71 3.87 9.21
N ILE A 67 3.17 2.75 8.64
CA ILE A 67 4.53 2.23 8.87
C ILE A 67 5.57 3.29 8.44
N THR A 68 5.40 3.88 7.27
CA THR A 68 6.30 4.90 6.75
C THR A 68 6.35 6.12 7.68
N GLY A 69 5.21 6.70 8.03
CA GLY A 69 5.11 7.87 8.91
C GLY A 69 5.71 7.62 10.29
N TYR A 70 5.47 6.42 10.86
CA TYR A 70 6.00 6.03 12.15
C TYR A 70 7.54 6.06 12.22
N PHE A 71 8.22 5.67 11.13
CA PHE A 71 9.68 5.72 11.09
C PHE A 71 10.21 7.08 10.61
N MET A 72 9.56 7.69 9.63
CA MET A 72 10.07 8.88 8.98
C MET A 72 9.93 10.15 9.83
N CYS A 73 9.00 10.21 10.77
CA CYS A 73 8.85 11.36 11.67
C CYS A 73 10.03 11.56 12.64
N LYS A 74 10.90 10.57 12.77
CA LYS A 74 12.19 10.66 13.51
C LYS A 74 13.40 10.47 12.60
N SER A 75 13.25 10.63 11.30
CA SER A 75 14.31 10.41 10.32
C SER A 75 14.45 11.62 9.41
N GLN A 76 15.67 12.02 9.12
CA GLN A 76 15.94 13.01 8.09
C GLN A 76 15.87 12.37 6.70
N ILE A 77 15.20 13.03 5.77
CA ILE A 77 15.23 12.69 4.36
C ILE A 77 16.48 13.32 3.75
N THR A 78 17.40 12.48 3.33
CA THR A 78 18.58 12.87 2.56
C THR A 78 18.30 12.71 1.06
N ILE A 79 19.03 13.45 0.22
CA ILE A 79 18.99 13.29 -1.24
C ILE A 79 19.18 11.82 -1.62
N ARG A 80 20.09 11.11 -0.97
CA ARG A 80 20.34 9.69 -1.21
C ARG A 80 19.10 8.81 -0.96
N LYS A 81 18.32 9.09 0.10
CA LYS A 81 17.07 8.34 0.38
C LYS A 81 15.99 8.64 -0.66
N PHE A 82 15.89 9.88 -1.08
CA PHE A 82 14.95 10.27 -2.14
C PHE A 82 15.33 9.63 -3.47
N LEU A 83 16.61 9.73 -3.88
CA LEU A 83 17.09 9.10 -5.10
C LEU A 83 16.88 7.58 -5.09
N LYS A 84 17.02 6.93 -3.94
CA LYS A 84 16.75 5.49 -3.85
C LYS A 84 15.31 5.17 -4.22
N LEU A 85 14.35 5.88 -3.62
CA LEU A 85 12.93 5.68 -3.89
C LEU A 85 12.58 6.05 -5.35
N PHE A 86 13.10 7.17 -5.83
CA PHE A 86 12.87 7.66 -7.19
C PHE A 86 13.40 6.68 -8.23
N LEU A 87 14.67 6.27 -8.12
CA LEU A 87 15.31 5.35 -9.05
C LEU A 87 14.70 3.94 -9.03
N GLU A 88 14.17 3.50 -7.89
CA GLU A 88 13.43 2.25 -7.81
C GLU A 88 12.13 2.30 -8.64
N VAL A 89 11.39 3.39 -8.54
CA VAL A 89 10.17 3.61 -9.35
C VAL A 89 10.50 3.69 -10.83
N GLU A 90 11.50 4.51 -11.19
CA GLU A 90 11.92 4.68 -12.58
C GLU A 90 12.43 3.39 -13.20
N PHE A 91 13.20 2.61 -12.47
CA PHE A 91 13.69 1.31 -12.93
C PHE A 91 12.54 0.42 -13.41
N TYR A 92 11.49 0.26 -12.62
CA TYR A 92 10.36 -0.57 -13.00
C TYR A 92 9.52 0.02 -14.12
N ASN A 93 9.31 1.34 -14.13
CA ASN A 93 8.63 2.02 -15.23
C ASN A 93 9.33 1.75 -16.56
N VAL A 94 10.63 1.99 -16.61
CA VAL A 94 11.42 1.84 -17.84
C VAL A 94 11.54 0.36 -18.26
N VAL A 95 11.91 -0.52 -17.34
CA VAL A 95 12.15 -1.94 -17.65
C VAL A 95 10.86 -2.62 -18.16
N ILE A 96 9.74 -2.39 -17.49
CA ILE A 96 8.46 -2.99 -17.88
C ILE A 96 8.01 -2.45 -19.24
N TYR A 97 8.12 -1.13 -19.46
CA TYR A 97 7.80 -0.53 -20.76
C TYR A 97 8.66 -1.14 -21.89
N VAL A 98 9.97 -1.23 -21.68
CA VAL A 98 10.91 -1.81 -22.67
C VAL A 98 10.55 -3.28 -22.95
N ILE A 99 10.24 -4.07 -21.93
CA ILE A 99 9.85 -5.49 -22.13
C ILE A 99 8.57 -5.58 -22.97
N PHE A 100 7.51 -4.85 -22.63
CA PHE A 100 6.24 -4.92 -23.36
C PHE A 100 6.36 -4.40 -24.79
N THR A 101 7.20 -3.40 -25.03
CA THR A 101 7.45 -2.89 -26.38
C THR A 101 8.32 -3.87 -27.19
N ALA A 102 9.37 -4.43 -26.60
CA ALA A 102 10.25 -5.40 -27.27
C ALA A 102 9.54 -6.72 -27.61
N THR A 103 8.57 -7.14 -26.77
CA THR A 103 7.73 -8.32 -27.02
C THR A 103 6.53 -8.03 -27.92
N SER A 104 6.39 -6.81 -28.41
CA SER A 104 5.25 -6.35 -29.23
C SER A 104 3.89 -6.48 -28.54
N TYR A 105 3.87 -6.62 -27.19
CA TYR A 105 2.64 -6.63 -26.42
C TYR A 105 1.98 -5.25 -26.39
N GLN A 106 2.76 -4.17 -26.43
CA GLN A 106 2.27 -2.82 -26.68
C GLN A 106 3.08 -2.15 -27.81
N PRO A 107 2.45 -1.26 -28.63
CA PRO A 107 3.18 -0.53 -29.66
C PRO A 107 4.16 0.46 -29.03
N PHE A 108 5.29 0.71 -29.71
CA PHE A 108 6.20 1.78 -29.30
C PHE A 108 5.54 3.15 -29.51
N SER A 109 5.63 3.98 -28.50
CA SER A 109 5.18 5.39 -28.55
C SER A 109 6.25 6.28 -27.93
N LEU A 110 6.76 7.24 -28.71
CA LEU A 110 7.73 8.22 -28.20
C LEU A 110 7.15 9.04 -27.04
N LYS A 111 5.86 9.39 -27.15
CA LYS A 111 5.14 10.11 -26.07
C LYS A 111 5.16 9.30 -24.77
N GLU A 112 4.81 8.00 -24.85
CA GLU A 112 4.83 7.12 -23.68
C GLU A 112 6.24 6.90 -23.13
N ALA A 113 7.23 6.74 -24.01
CA ALA A 113 8.63 6.62 -23.61
C ALA A 113 9.14 7.84 -22.83
N VAL A 114 8.79 9.06 -23.28
CA VAL A 114 9.10 10.30 -22.53
C VAL A 114 8.34 10.38 -21.22
N LEU A 115 7.05 10.02 -21.21
CA LEU A 115 6.24 10.00 -20.00
C LEU A 115 6.70 8.95 -18.97
N MET A 116 7.35 7.86 -19.43
CA MET A 116 7.95 6.87 -18.52
C MET A 116 9.10 7.45 -17.69
N LEU A 117 9.84 8.44 -18.22
CA LEU A 117 10.88 9.13 -17.47
C LEU A 117 10.36 10.15 -16.47
N TRP A 118 9.02 10.28 -16.35
CA TRP A 118 8.37 11.17 -15.41
C TRP A 118 7.46 10.35 -14.47
N PRO A 119 7.93 10.03 -13.24
CA PRO A 119 7.22 9.09 -12.35
C PRO A 119 5.95 9.66 -11.73
N ILE A 120 5.77 11.00 -11.80
CA ILE A 120 4.59 11.67 -11.26
C ILE A 120 3.57 11.87 -12.37
N LYS A 121 2.82 10.81 -12.69
CA LYS A 121 1.80 10.83 -13.75
C LYS A 121 0.44 11.34 -13.26
N SER A 122 0.14 11.18 -11.98
CA SER A 122 -1.12 11.59 -11.37
C SER A 122 -0.93 11.85 -9.88
N ILE A 123 -1.47 12.96 -9.40
CA ILE A 123 -1.54 13.30 -7.97
C ILE A 123 -2.95 13.12 -7.39
N ALA A 124 -3.86 12.48 -8.13
CA ALA A 124 -5.23 12.19 -7.67
C ALA A 124 -5.32 10.84 -6.93
N THR A 125 -5.21 9.74 -7.66
CA THR A 125 -5.46 8.38 -7.17
C THR A 125 -4.31 7.39 -7.43
N GLY A 126 -3.29 7.78 -8.19
CA GLY A 126 -2.12 6.95 -8.47
C GLY A 126 -1.23 6.82 -7.23
N PHE A 127 -1.23 5.66 -6.58
CA PHE A 127 -0.49 5.44 -5.32
C PHE A 127 0.97 5.85 -5.42
N THR A 128 1.70 5.35 -6.42
CA THR A 128 3.16 5.56 -6.55
C THR A 128 3.51 7.03 -6.74
N SER A 129 2.81 7.72 -7.67
CA SER A 129 3.01 9.15 -7.92
C SER A 129 2.71 9.99 -6.67
N CYS A 130 1.59 9.71 -6.00
CA CYS A 130 1.21 10.40 -4.77
C CYS A 130 2.18 10.11 -3.63
N PHE A 131 2.72 8.90 -3.56
CA PHE A 131 3.69 8.52 -2.54
C PHE A 131 5.03 9.25 -2.73
N LEU A 132 5.49 9.41 -3.97
CA LEU A 132 6.69 10.21 -4.27
C LEU A 132 6.51 11.68 -3.87
N VAL A 133 5.37 12.28 -4.22
CA VAL A 133 5.05 13.67 -3.83
C VAL A 133 4.94 13.79 -2.32
N PHE A 134 4.20 12.89 -1.67
CA PHE A 134 4.10 12.85 -0.21
C PHE A 134 5.49 12.72 0.45
N TYR A 135 6.38 11.88 -0.11
CA TYR A 135 7.71 11.70 0.43
C TYR A 135 8.52 13.00 0.43
N MET A 136 8.33 13.87 -0.58
CA MET A 136 8.94 15.21 -0.62
C MET A 136 8.33 16.16 0.42
N PHE A 137 7.07 15.98 0.84
CA PHE A 137 6.46 16.77 1.92
C PHE A 137 6.98 16.41 3.32
N ILE A 138 7.53 15.21 3.54
CA ILE A 138 7.93 14.73 4.87
C ILE A 138 8.88 15.70 5.61
N PRO A 139 9.90 16.33 5.00
CA PRO A 139 10.74 17.31 5.70
C PRO A 139 9.93 18.48 6.30
N PHE A 140 8.98 19.02 5.53
CA PHE A 140 8.10 20.11 5.96
C PHE A 140 7.12 19.64 7.05
N LEU A 141 6.56 18.45 6.91
CA LEU A 141 5.71 17.83 7.93
C LEU A 141 6.50 17.60 9.23
N ASN A 142 7.78 17.23 9.15
CA ASN A 142 8.65 17.08 10.33
C ASN A 142 8.87 18.40 11.04
N VAL A 143 9.06 19.50 10.30
CA VAL A 143 9.15 20.84 10.89
C VAL A 143 7.84 21.18 11.58
N LEU A 144 6.70 21.00 10.92
CA LEU A 144 5.39 21.28 11.50
C LEU A 144 5.18 20.51 12.81
N ILE A 145 5.32 19.18 12.81
CA ILE A 145 5.08 18.36 14.00
C ILE A 145 6.06 18.63 15.15
N SER A 146 7.28 19.14 14.84
CA SER A 146 8.26 19.49 15.87
C SER A 146 7.88 20.75 16.66
N HIS A 147 7.03 21.61 16.10
CA HIS A 147 6.52 22.83 16.74
C HIS A 147 5.14 22.63 17.39
N LEU A 148 4.52 21.42 17.25
CA LEU A 148 3.26 21.11 17.90
C LEU A 148 3.49 20.39 19.23
N ASP A 149 2.84 20.86 20.29
CA ASP A 149 2.73 20.10 21.51
C ASP A 149 1.78 18.91 21.34
N LYS A 150 1.74 18.02 22.34
CA LYS A 150 0.88 16.84 22.32
C LYS A 150 -0.60 17.18 22.10
N LYS A 151 -1.08 18.26 22.73
CA LYS A 151 -2.50 18.68 22.68
C LYS A 151 -2.85 19.22 21.29
N MET A 152 -2.03 20.08 20.73
CA MET A 152 -2.24 20.65 19.39
C MET A 152 -2.11 19.60 18.30
N HIS A 153 -1.11 18.70 18.39
CA HIS A 153 -0.98 17.59 17.45
C HIS A 153 -2.23 16.65 17.53
N GLY A 154 -2.72 16.33 18.72
CA GLY A 154 -3.94 15.56 18.88
C GLY A 154 -5.17 16.24 18.29
N LYS A 155 -5.33 17.56 18.47
CA LYS A 155 -6.41 18.35 17.84
C LYS A 155 -6.32 18.31 16.31
N LEU A 156 -5.11 18.44 15.75
CA LEU A 156 -4.88 18.33 14.30
C LEU A 156 -5.33 16.95 13.79
N VAL A 157 -4.92 15.87 14.44
CA VAL A 157 -5.33 14.50 14.09
C VAL A 157 -6.85 14.36 14.13
N LEU A 158 -7.51 14.83 15.21
CA LEU A 158 -8.96 14.76 15.34
C LEU A 158 -9.67 15.57 14.25
N LEU A 159 -9.20 16.77 13.94
CA LEU A 159 -9.75 17.60 12.87
C LEU A 159 -9.63 16.90 11.51
N CYS A 160 -8.47 16.33 11.20
CA CYS A 160 -8.26 15.58 9.96
C CYS A 160 -9.18 14.34 9.88
N LEU A 161 -9.30 13.58 10.98
CA LEU A 161 -10.21 12.42 11.04
C LEU A 161 -11.68 12.84 10.91
N PHE A 162 -12.09 13.93 11.55
CA PHE A 162 -13.43 14.47 11.38
C PHE A 162 -13.69 14.83 9.92
N THR A 163 -12.81 15.63 9.31
CA THR A 163 -13.02 16.15 7.94
C THR A 163 -12.93 15.05 6.88
N TYR A 164 -11.86 14.24 6.90
CA TYR A 164 -11.61 13.27 5.82
C TYR A 164 -12.26 11.91 6.08
N THR A 165 -12.33 11.46 7.33
CA THR A 165 -12.82 10.11 7.64
C THR A 165 -14.30 10.11 8.00
N LEU A 166 -14.71 10.91 9.00
CA LEU A 166 -16.10 10.90 9.44
C LEU A 166 -17.01 11.47 8.34
N MET A 167 -16.69 12.67 7.83
CA MET A 167 -17.48 13.29 6.75
C MET A 167 -17.38 12.45 5.46
N GLY A 168 -16.20 11.92 5.11
CA GLY A 168 -16.02 11.08 3.93
C GLY A 168 -16.70 9.70 3.97
N THR A 169 -17.11 9.24 5.17
CA THR A 169 -17.87 7.99 5.32
C THR A 169 -19.38 8.21 5.21
N ILE A 170 -19.86 9.44 5.41
CA ILE A 170 -21.27 9.79 5.35
C ILE A 170 -21.60 10.20 3.92
N ASN A 171 -22.37 9.38 3.18
CA ASN A 171 -22.69 9.56 1.77
C ASN A 171 -23.37 10.88 1.38
N ARG A 172 -23.73 11.74 2.34
CA ARG A 172 -24.35 13.06 2.10
C ARG A 172 -23.34 14.20 1.99
N PHE A 173 -22.08 13.95 2.36
CA PHE A 173 -21.02 14.96 2.31
C PHE A 173 -20.05 14.64 1.18
N GLU A 174 -19.87 15.62 0.30
CA GLU A 174 -18.84 15.52 -0.74
C GLU A 174 -17.48 15.88 -0.14
N VAL A 175 -16.63 14.88 0.07
CA VAL A 175 -15.26 15.07 0.51
C VAL A 175 -14.33 14.72 -0.63
N SER A 176 -13.80 15.74 -1.28
CA SER A 176 -12.75 15.54 -2.28
C SER A 176 -11.42 15.22 -1.59
N MET A 177 -10.81 14.11 -1.96
CA MET A 177 -9.56 13.62 -1.40
C MET A 177 -8.64 13.14 -2.53
N ASN A 178 -7.38 13.57 -2.48
CA ASN A 178 -6.30 12.92 -3.22
C ASN A 178 -5.37 12.18 -2.25
N TYR A 179 -4.61 11.22 -2.77
CA TYR A 179 -3.72 10.43 -1.90
C TYR A 179 -2.58 11.22 -1.29
N VAL A 180 -2.14 12.34 -1.88
CA VAL A 180 -1.09 13.17 -1.25
C VAL A 180 -1.58 13.75 0.07
N SER A 181 -2.77 14.40 0.07
CA SER A 181 -3.37 14.96 1.28
C SER A 181 -3.70 13.87 2.31
N TRP A 182 -4.23 12.73 1.85
CA TRP A 182 -4.55 11.61 2.71
C TRP A 182 -3.30 11.00 3.37
N PHE A 183 -2.21 10.86 2.65
CA PHE A 183 -0.95 10.38 3.22
C PHE A 183 -0.37 11.34 4.26
N CYS A 184 -0.58 12.65 4.11
CA CYS A 184 -0.25 13.62 5.16
C CYS A 184 -1.10 13.41 6.43
N VAL A 185 -2.40 13.11 6.28
CA VAL A 185 -3.26 12.77 7.44
C VAL A 185 -2.76 11.52 8.16
N LEU A 186 -2.49 10.45 7.40
CA LEU A 186 -1.92 9.21 7.97
C LEU A 186 -0.56 9.46 8.63
N TYR A 187 0.23 10.38 8.09
CA TYR A 187 1.49 10.79 8.68
C TYR A 187 1.31 11.48 10.04
N PHE A 188 0.31 12.37 10.19
CA PHE A 188 -0.01 12.97 11.48
C PHE A 188 -0.47 11.92 12.49
N ILE A 189 -1.27 10.94 12.10
CA ILE A 189 -1.67 9.83 12.96
C ILE A 189 -0.45 9.01 13.39
N ALA A 190 0.40 8.60 12.44
CA ALA A 190 1.57 7.78 12.69
C ALA A 190 2.61 8.49 13.57
N SER A 191 2.86 9.78 13.31
CA SER A 191 3.79 10.60 14.08
C SER A 191 3.25 10.86 15.50
N TYR A 192 1.94 11.08 15.67
CA TYR A 192 1.34 11.18 17.00
C TYR A 192 1.55 9.90 17.81
N ILE A 193 1.27 8.73 17.20
CA ILE A 193 1.53 7.42 17.82
C ILE A 193 3.00 7.27 18.20
N ARG A 194 3.92 7.71 17.33
CA ARG A 194 5.36 7.58 17.57
C ARG A 194 5.88 8.46 18.68
N LEU A 195 5.38 9.69 18.77
CA LEU A 195 5.90 10.72 19.69
C LEU A 195 5.27 10.61 21.07
N TYR A 196 3.97 10.32 21.14
CA TYR A 196 3.19 10.41 22.38
C TYR A 196 2.54 9.11 22.81
N GLY A 197 2.51 8.10 21.93
CA GLY A 197 1.73 6.89 22.13
C GLY A 197 0.23 7.13 21.89
N PHE A 198 -0.50 6.03 21.69
CA PHE A 198 -1.96 6.04 21.53
C PHE A 198 -2.54 5.00 22.47
N CYS A 199 -3.41 5.39 23.38
CA CYS A 199 -3.95 4.52 24.42
C CYS A 199 -2.89 3.63 25.10
N PRO A 200 -1.91 4.19 25.83
CA PRO A 200 -0.74 3.45 26.34
C PRO A 200 -1.09 2.31 27.30
N ARG A 201 -2.33 2.28 27.84
CA ARG A 201 -2.82 1.26 28.76
C ARG A 201 -3.34 0.00 28.07
N LEU A 202 -3.48 -0.01 26.73
CA LEU A 202 -3.96 -1.19 26.01
C LEU A 202 -2.80 -2.16 25.76
N SER A 203 -2.99 -3.42 26.15
CA SER A 203 -2.04 -4.50 25.86
C SER A 203 -2.11 -4.92 24.39
N THR A 204 -1.07 -5.61 23.91
CA THR A 204 -1.04 -6.20 22.56
C THR A 204 -2.24 -7.09 22.30
N ALA A 205 -2.67 -7.90 23.29
CA ALA A 205 -3.86 -8.75 23.15
C ALA A 205 -5.15 -7.93 22.97
N LYS A 206 -5.31 -6.80 23.69
CA LYS A 206 -6.45 -5.91 23.49
C LYS A 206 -6.45 -5.28 22.10
N TRP A 207 -5.28 -4.85 21.59
CA TRP A 207 -5.17 -4.37 20.23
C TRP A 207 -5.49 -5.47 19.21
N GLY A 208 -5.09 -6.71 19.47
CA GLY A 208 -5.49 -7.87 18.68
C GLY A 208 -7.00 -8.06 18.64
N GLY A 209 -7.67 -7.99 19.81
CA GLY A 209 -9.14 -8.06 19.92
C GLY A 209 -9.85 -6.94 19.16
N ILE A 210 -9.36 -5.69 19.27
CA ILE A 210 -9.89 -4.56 18.50
C ILE A 210 -9.68 -4.78 16.99
N THR A 211 -8.52 -5.28 16.58
CA THR A 211 -8.25 -5.61 15.16
C THR A 211 -9.25 -6.64 14.64
N CYS A 212 -9.47 -7.73 15.39
CA CYS A 212 -10.47 -8.75 15.03
C CYS A 212 -11.88 -8.15 14.93
N LEU A 213 -12.27 -7.29 15.86
CA LEU A 213 -13.56 -6.60 15.82
C LEU A 213 -13.69 -5.74 14.55
N MET A 214 -12.68 -4.93 14.22
CA MET A 214 -12.70 -4.09 13.02
C MET A 214 -12.71 -4.91 11.72
N VAL A 215 -12.00 -6.03 11.68
CA VAL A 215 -12.05 -6.98 10.58
C VAL A 215 -13.45 -7.57 10.44
N ILE A 216 -14.09 -8.02 11.52
CA ILE A 216 -15.45 -8.55 11.50
C ILE A 216 -16.44 -7.50 11.00
N LEU A 217 -16.37 -6.27 11.51
CA LEU A 217 -17.24 -5.18 11.06
C LEU A 217 -17.04 -4.85 9.57
N SER A 218 -15.80 -4.89 9.08
CA SER A 218 -15.49 -4.71 7.67
C SER A 218 -16.10 -5.83 6.82
N ILE A 219 -15.99 -7.09 7.26
CA ILE A 219 -16.61 -8.25 6.61
C ILE A 219 -18.14 -8.09 6.58
N LEU A 220 -18.75 -7.77 7.72
CA LEU A 220 -20.20 -7.58 7.80
C LEU A 220 -20.68 -6.44 6.88
N SER A 221 -19.91 -5.36 6.74
CA SER A 221 -20.25 -4.26 5.84
C SER A 221 -20.26 -4.71 4.37
N VAL A 222 -19.29 -5.53 3.96
CA VAL A 222 -19.21 -6.09 2.60
C VAL A 222 -20.36 -7.06 2.34
N LEU A 223 -20.64 -7.97 3.27
CA LEU A 223 -21.76 -8.91 3.16
C LEU A 223 -23.11 -8.20 3.11
N TYR A 224 -23.29 -7.15 3.91
CA TYR A 224 -24.49 -6.31 3.87
C TYR A 224 -24.67 -5.64 2.51
N MET A 225 -23.60 -5.11 1.91
CA MET A 225 -23.67 -4.48 0.60
C MET A 225 -23.89 -5.49 -0.53
N ALA A 226 -23.30 -6.69 -0.45
CA ALA A 226 -23.58 -7.79 -1.35
C ALA A 226 -25.05 -8.22 -1.27
N TYR A 227 -25.62 -8.28 -0.05
CA TYR A 227 -27.06 -8.53 0.13
C TYR A 227 -27.92 -7.41 -0.50
N LYS A 228 -27.56 -6.14 -0.32
CA LYS A 228 -28.27 -5.03 -0.97
C LYS A 228 -28.26 -5.17 -2.49
N GLN A 229 -27.12 -5.56 -3.05
CA GLN A 229 -26.98 -5.80 -4.49
C GLN A 229 -27.87 -6.97 -4.97
N SER A 230 -27.96 -8.06 -4.21
CA SER A 230 -28.77 -9.23 -4.55
C SER A 230 -30.29 -8.94 -4.60
N ILE A 231 -30.74 -7.90 -3.88
CA ILE A 231 -32.16 -7.45 -3.91
C ILE A 231 -32.38 -6.28 -4.89
N GLY A 232 -31.47 -6.10 -5.85
CA GLY A 232 -31.59 -5.12 -6.92
C GLY A 232 -31.29 -3.68 -6.53
N GLN A 233 -30.71 -3.41 -5.36
CA GLN A 233 -30.26 -2.08 -4.99
C GLN A 233 -28.82 -1.86 -5.55
N PRO A 234 -28.58 -0.80 -6.34
CA PRO A 234 -27.31 -0.55 -7.00
C PRO A 234 -26.26 -0.06 -5.99
N HIS A 235 -25.64 -0.98 -5.27
CA HIS A 235 -24.57 -0.68 -4.32
C HIS A 235 -23.35 -1.52 -4.65
N TRP A 236 -22.18 -0.91 -4.55
CA TRP A 236 -20.92 -1.62 -4.68
C TRP A 236 -20.58 -2.36 -3.38
N ALA A 237 -20.21 -3.65 -3.47
CA ALA A 237 -19.91 -4.48 -2.30
C ALA A 237 -18.87 -3.86 -1.34
N TYR A 238 -17.94 -3.06 -1.88
CA TYR A 238 -16.90 -2.42 -1.08
C TYR A 238 -17.23 -0.98 -0.61
N SER A 239 -18.47 -0.50 -0.71
CA SER A 239 -18.85 0.89 -0.42
C SER A 239 -18.29 1.47 0.88
N TYR A 240 -18.17 0.67 1.95
CA TYR A 240 -17.63 1.12 3.23
C TYR A 240 -16.14 0.83 3.46
N VAL A 241 -15.49 0.15 2.50
CA VAL A 241 -14.04 -0.19 2.54
C VAL A 241 -13.32 0.19 1.23
N ALA A 242 -14.05 0.81 0.31
CA ALA A 242 -13.59 1.15 -1.04
C ALA A 242 -12.54 2.24 -1.08
N ASP A 243 -12.60 3.18 -0.14
CA ASP A 243 -11.69 4.31 -0.07
C ASP A 243 -10.86 4.24 1.21
N SER A 244 -9.60 4.68 1.08
CA SER A 244 -8.65 4.62 2.20
C SER A 244 -9.06 5.49 3.39
N ASN A 245 -9.84 6.55 3.18
CA ASN A 245 -10.31 7.44 4.22
C ASN A 245 -11.61 6.98 4.90
N THR A 246 -12.25 5.90 4.45
CA THR A 246 -13.45 5.38 5.12
C THR A 246 -13.15 4.92 6.55
N LEU A 247 -14.14 5.06 7.43
CA LEU A 247 -13.99 4.79 8.86
C LEU A 247 -13.46 3.39 9.14
N LEU A 248 -14.01 2.37 8.49
CA LEU A 248 -13.59 0.98 8.68
C LEU A 248 -12.16 0.74 8.19
N ALA A 249 -11.78 1.30 7.03
CA ALA A 249 -10.41 1.18 6.52
C ALA A 249 -9.38 1.83 7.46
N VAL A 250 -9.71 3.00 8.02
CA VAL A 250 -8.83 3.72 8.95
C VAL A 250 -8.72 3.00 10.29
N LEU A 251 -9.85 2.62 10.88
CA LEU A 251 -9.86 1.95 12.20
C LEU A 251 -9.17 0.58 12.13
N THR A 252 -9.42 -0.20 11.08
CA THR A 252 -8.74 -1.49 10.86
C THR A 252 -7.23 -1.30 10.71
N ALA A 253 -6.81 -0.30 9.92
CA ALA A 253 -5.39 -0.03 9.72
C ALA A 253 -4.70 0.44 11.01
N VAL A 254 -5.31 1.35 11.77
CA VAL A 254 -4.74 1.84 13.04
C VAL A 254 -4.70 0.72 14.09
N ALA A 255 -5.77 -0.06 14.24
CA ALA A 255 -5.82 -1.15 15.21
C ALA A 255 -4.78 -2.24 14.92
N SER A 256 -4.72 -2.70 13.66
CA SER A 256 -3.74 -3.71 13.24
C SER A 256 -2.30 -3.18 13.30
N PHE A 257 -2.07 -1.91 12.94
CA PHE A 257 -0.76 -1.29 13.11
C PHE A 257 -0.32 -1.30 14.59
N MET A 258 -1.23 -0.93 15.53
CA MET A 258 -0.94 -0.95 16.96
C MET A 258 -0.65 -2.36 17.48
N PHE A 259 -1.42 -3.36 17.02
CA PHE A 259 -1.17 -4.75 17.35
C PHE A 259 0.23 -5.19 16.91
N PHE A 260 0.57 -5.03 15.63
CA PHE A 260 1.87 -5.45 15.12
C PHE A 260 3.03 -4.62 15.69
N LYS A 261 2.84 -3.32 15.93
CA LYS A 261 3.85 -2.46 16.56
C LYS A 261 4.28 -2.97 17.93
N ASP A 262 3.33 -3.46 18.73
CA ASP A 262 3.57 -3.92 20.09
C ASP A 262 3.78 -5.46 20.18
N LEU A 263 3.71 -6.17 19.05
CA LEU A 263 3.94 -7.60 18.97
C LEU A 263 5.41 -7.91 19.30
N LYS A 264 5.64 -8.72 20.33
CA LYS A 264 6.99 -9.17 20.72
C LYS A 264 7.49 -10.22 19.73
N MET A 265 8.43 -9.86 18.90
CA MET A 265 9.04 -10.76 17.91
C MET A 265 10.55 -10.61 17.93
N LYS A 266 11.27 -11.73 17.92
CA LYS A 266 12.73 -11.75 17.76
C LYS A 266 13.10 -11.24 16.36
N HIS A 267 14.34 -10.76 16.20
CA HIS A 267 14.86 -10.38 14.91
C HIS A 267 14.97 -11.59 13.97
N HIS A 268 14.27 -11.52 12.83
CA HIS A 268 14.25 -12.54 11.79
C HIS A 268 14.83 -12.01 10.48
N LYS A 269 16.02 -12.49 10.12
CA LYS A 269 16.72 -12.04 8.90
C LYS A 269 15.88 -12.24 7.64
N TRP A 270 15.22 -13.39 7.49
CA TRP A 270 14.40 -13.70 6.32
C TRP A 270 13.19 -12.76 6.18
N VAL A 271 12.47 -12.51 7.27
CA VAL A 271 11.36 -11.56 7.29
C VAL A 271 11.83 -10.17 6.84
N ASN A 272 12.95 -9.71 7.37
CA ASN A 272 13.49 -8.40 7.04
C ASN A 272 13.98 -8.31 5.57
N THR A 273 14.48 -9.41 5.01
CA THR A 273 14.91 -9.49 3.61
C THR A 273 13.72 -9.45 2.67
N ILE A 274 12.68 -10.25 2.91
CA ILE A 274 11.44 -10.27 2.13
C ILE A 274 10.76 -8.90 2.19
N ALA A 275 10.62 -8.33 3.38
CA ALA A 275 9.97 -7.04 3.57
C ALA A 275 10.70 -5.88 2.87
N ALA A 276 12.01 -6.00 2.63
CA ALA A 276 12.76 -4.99 1.88
C ALA A 276 12.28 -4.84 0.43
N SER A 277 11.72 -5.90 -0.15
CA SER A 277 11.23 -5.94 -1.54
C SER A 277 9.73 -5.71 -1.66
N THR A 278 8.98 -5.49 -0.58
CA THR A 278 7.52 -5.35 -0.66
C THR A 278 7.06 -4.16 -1.50
N PHE A 279 7.81 -3.06 -1.53
CA PHE A 279 7.48 -1.94 -2.40
C PHE A 279 7.73 -2.29 -3.88
N GLY A 280 8.82 -3.01 -4.19
CA GLY A 280 9.08 -3.55 -5.51
C GLY A 280 7.97 -4.48 -6.00
N VAL A 281 7.36 -5.29 -5.11
CA VAL A 281 6.17 -6.09 -5.47
C VAL A 281 5.06 -5.21 -6.03
N LEU A 282 4.74 -4.09 -5.38
CA LEU A 282 3.72 -3.15 -5.84
C LEU A 282 4.10 -2.55 -7.20
N LEU A 283 5.37 -2.11 -7.35
CA LEU A 283 5.87 -1.48 -8.56
C LEU A 283 5.89 -2.41 -9.78
N ILE A 284 5.94 -3.73 -9.57
CA ILE A 284 5.89 -4.72 -10.63
C ILE A 284 4.42 -5.02 -10.99
N HIS A 285 3.66 -5.66 -10.10
CA HIS A 285 2.35 -6.20 -10.46
C HIS A 285 1.24 -5.15 -10.70
N ALA A 286 1.44 -3.93 -10.21
CA ALA A 286 0.51 -2.82 -10.35
C ALA A 286 1.10 -1.62 -11.12
N ASN A 287 2.16 -1.84 -11.89
CA ASN A 287 2.94 -0.80 -12.59
C ASN A 287 2.09 0.12 -13.48
N SER A 288 1.29 -0.46 -14.35
CA SER A 288 0.50 0.23 -15.37
C SER A 288 -0.79 -0.52 -15.67
N ASP A 289 -1.70 0.09 -16.43
CA ASP A 289 -2.90 -0.60 -16.91
C ASP A 289 -2.53 -1.72 -17.88
N THR A 290 -1.50 -1.54 -18.70
CA THR A 290 -0.93 -2.59 -19.56
C THR A 290 -0.47 -3.79 -18.76
N MET A 291 0.27 -3.55 -17.64
CA MET A 291 0.71 -4.63 -16.75
C MET A 291 -0.45 -5.34 -16.07
N ARG A 292 -1.48 -4.60 -15.63
CA ARG A 292 -2.69 -5.20 -15.03
C ARG A 292 -3.47 -6.04 -16.02
N GLN A 293 -3.60 -5.56 -17.27
CA GLN A 293 -4.19 -6.33 -18.37
C GLN A 293 -3.41 -7.61 -18.61
N TRP A 294 -2.11 -7.49 -18.86
CA TRP A 294 -1.24 -8.62 -19.15
C TRP A 294 -1.25 -9.67 -18.02
N LEU A 295 -1.08 -9.25 -16.77
CA LEU A 295 -0.93 -10.17 -15.64
C LEU A 295 -2.25 -10.85 -15.27
N TRP A 296 -3.29 -10.03 -15.02
CA TRP A 296 -4.52 -10.53 -14.39
C TRP A 296 -5.54 -11.09 -15.38
N LYS A 297 -5.53 -10.61 -16.63
CA LYS A 297 -6.48 -11.05 -17.64
C LYS A 297 -5.85 -12.00 -18.63
N ASP A 298 -4.74 -11.60 -19.27
CA ASP A 298 -4.21 -12.36 -20.41
C ASP A 298 -3.29 -13.51 -19.98
N THR A 299 -2.63 -13.43 -18.81
CA THR A 299 -1.74 -14.49 -18.32
C THR A 299 -2.44 -15.41 -17.32
N LEU A 300 -3.11 -14.84 -16.34
CA LEU A 300 -3.76 -15.60 -15.25
C LEU A 300 -5.24 -15.91 -15.50
N HIS A 301 -5.87 -15.25 -16.49
CA HIS A 301 -7.28 -15.47 -16.88
C HIS A 301 -8.26 -15.46 -15.69
N ASN A 302 -8.08 -14.54 -14.74
CA ASN A 302 -8.77 -14.59 -13.45
C ASN A 302 -10.30 -14.61 -13.55
N ALA A 303 -10.89 -13.81 -14.46
CA ALA A 303 -12.35 -13.77 -14.64
C ALA A 303 -12.89 -15.10 -15.16
N GLU A 304 -12.18 -15.75 -16.10
CA GLU A 304 -12.55 -17.07 -16.63
C GLU A 304 -12.40 -18.16 -15.57
N LYS A 305 -11.33 -18.07 -14.77
CA LYS A 305 -11.07 -19.00 -13.65
C LYS A 305 -12.13 -18.94 -12.55
N TYR A 306 -12.88 -17.85 -12.45
CA TYR A 306 -14.02 -17.76 -11.51
C TYR A 306 -15.00 -18.93 -11.69
N TYR A 307 -15.21 -19.42 -12.91
CA TYR A 307 -16.16 -20.48 -13.21
C TYR A 307 -15.63 -21.90 -12.95
N THR A 308 -14.33 -22.06 -12.69
CA THR A 308 -13.77 -23.39 -12.41
C THR A 308 -14.03 -23.83 -10.95
N PRO A 309 -14.07 -25.14 -10.68
CA PRO A 309 -14.31 -25.65 -9.32
C PRO A 309 -13.20 -25.27 -8.33
N ASP A 310 -11.98 -25.12 -8.81
CA ASP A 310 -10.76 -24.81 -8.06
C ASP A 310 -10.47 -23.31 -7.95
N ALA A 311 -11.37 -22.42 -8.37
CA ALA A 311 -11.19 -20.97 -8.42
C ALA A 311 -10.59 -20.35 -7.16
N CYS A 312 -11.06 -20.76 -5.98
CA CYS A 312 -10.58 -20.22 -4.70
C CYS A 312 -9.13 -20.63 -4.40
N LEU A 313 -8.78 -21.89 -4.66
CA LEU A 313 -7.41 -22.38 -4.49
C LEU A 313 -6.47 -21.75 -5.52
N TYR A 314 -6.92 -21.67 -6.77
CA TYR A 314 -6.18 -21.01 -7.85
C TYR A 314 -5.84 -19.56 -7.48
N ALA A 315 -6.82 -18.79 -6.99
CA ALA A 315 -6.62 -17.41 -6.57
C ALA A 315 -5.55 -17.28 -5.47
N LEU A 316 -5.61 -18.16 -4.46
CA LEU A 316 -4.61 -18.18 -3.39
C LEU A 316 -3.21 -18.46 -3.93
N LEU A 317 -3.08 -19.50 -4.77
CA LEU A 317 -1.79 -19.88 -5.36
C LEU A 317 -1.26 -18.82 -6.33
N ALA A 318 -2.13 -18.18 -7.12
CA ALA A 318 -1.76 -17.10 -8.04
C ALA A 318 -1.24 -15.87 -7.26
N VAL A 319 -1.92 -15.46 -6.19
CA VAL A 319 -1.47 -14.34 -5.34
C VAL A 319 -0.12 -14.64 -4.69
N LEU A 320 0.06 -15.84 -4.15
CA LEU A 320 1.34 -16.26 -3.57
C LEU A 320 2.43 -16.34 -4.63
N GLY A 321 2.14 -16.87 -5.82
CA GLY A 321 3.07 -16.98 -6.94
C GLY A 321 3.53 -15.60 -7.42
N VAL A 322 2.58 -14.68 -7.68
CA VAL A 322 2.89 -13.29 -8.07
C VAL A 322 3.76 -12.61 -6.99
N PHE A 323 3.39 -12.75 -5.73
CA PHE A 323 4.15 -12.17 -4.64
C PHE A 323 5.60 -12.69 -4.60
N VAL A 324 5.79 -14.01 -4.67
CA VAL A 324 7.12 -14.64 -4.62
C VAL A 324 7.97 -14.24 -5.83
N ILE A 325 7.39 -14.28 -7.05
CA ILE A 325 8.11 -13.89 -8.27
C ILE A 325 8.54 -12.43 -8.19
N CYS A 326 7.66 -11.52 -7.79
CA CYS A 326 7.99 -10.11 -7.63
C CYS A 326 9.08 -9.88 -6.56
N ILE A 327 9.05 -10.61 -5.44
CA ILE A 327 10.11 -10.57 -4.42
C ILE A 327 11.45 -11.00 -5.01
N MET A 328 11.49 -12.09 -5.78
CA MET A 328 12.73 -12.58 -6.40
C MET A 328 13.31 -11.56 -7.38
N ILE A 329 12.46 -10.97 -8.24
CA ILE A 329 12.87 -9.94 -9.20
C ILE A 329 13.46 -8.73 -8.44
N ASP A 330 12.77 -8.24 -7.43
CA ASP A 330 13.22 -7.07 -6.68
C ASP A 330 14.47 -7.37 -5.83
N TYR A 331 14.57 -8.56 -5.27
CA TYR A 331 15.79 -9.01 -4.56
C TYR A 331 17.00 -8.96 -5.48
N ILE A 332 16.87 -9.43 -6.72
CA ILE A 332 17.95 -9.35 -7.73
C ILE A 332 18.28 -7.89 -8.02
N ARG A 333 17.28 -7.03 -8.27
CA ARG A 333 17.48 -5.58 -8.50
C ARG A 333 18.25 -4.92 -7.34
N ILE A 334 17.88 -5.20 -6.11
CA ILE A 334 18.54 -4.61 -4.92
C ILE A 334 20.03 -5.01 -4.88
N HIS A 335 20.36 -6.27 -5.18
CA HIS A 335 21.72 -6.80 -5.03
C HIS A 335 22.61 -6.55 -6.25
N THR A 336 22.04 -6.19 -7.38
CA THR A 336 22.75 -5.90 -8.64
C THR A 336 22.66 -4.42 -8.98
N VAL A 337 21.54 -3.99 -9.57
CA VAL A 337 21.33 -2.65 -10.11
C VAL A 337 21.44 -1.57 -9.04
N GLU A 338 20.68 -1.68 -7.95
CA GLU A 338 20.70 -0.68 -6.86
C GLU A 338 22.09 -0.55 -6.25
N LYS A 339 22.73 -1.68 -5.98
CA LYS A 339 24.09 -1.69 -5.40
C LYS A 339 25.10 -1.01 -6.31
N TRP A 340 25.06 -1.30 -7.62
CA TRP A 340 25.95 -0.68 -8.60
C TRP A 340 25.68 0.81 -8.74
N THR A 341 24.43 1.20 -8.92
CA THR A 341 24.00 2.59 -9.08
C THR A 341 24.44 3.45 -7.88
N PHE A 342 24.23 2.97 -6.65
CA PHE A 342 24.64 3.70 -5.46
C PHE A 342 26.15 3.70 -5.22
N LYS A 343 26.90 2.73 -5.75
CA LYS A 343 28.36 2.81 -5.76
C LYS A 343 28.86 3.99 -6.61
N VAL A 344 28.17 4.26 -7.71
CA VAL A 344 28.49 5.43 -8.58
C VAL A 344 28.04 6.72 -7.93
N ILE A 345 26.79 6.82 -7.49
CA ILE A 345 26.22 8.04 -6.87
C ILE A 345 27.00 8.45 -5.61
N ASP A 346 27.32 7.51 -4.73
CA ASP A 346 28.07 7.80 -3.50
C ASP A 346 29.46 8.35 -3.78
N LYS A 347 30.10 7.90 -4.89
CA LYS A 347 31.39 8.47 -5.34
C LYS A 347 31.26 9.93 -5.76
N TYR A 348 30.16 10.31 -6.43
CA TYR A 348 29.91 11.70 -6.84
C TYR A 348 29.51 12.58 -5.64
N LEU A 349 28.65 12.11 -4.75
CA LEU A 349 28.20 12.85 -3.57
C LEU A 349 29.37 13.13 -2.60
N LEU A 350 30.29 12.19 -2.42
CA LEU A 350 31.51 12.39 -1.60
C LEU A 350 32.45 13.44 -2.22
N LYS A 351 32.54 13.50 -3.54
CA LYS A 351 33.40 14.47 -4.25
C LYS A 351 32.91 15.93 -4.04
N HIS A 352 31.57 16.14 -3.96
CA HIS A 352 30.96 17.45 -3.76
C HIS A 352 30.82 17.87 -2.29
N GLN A 353 31.03 16.96 -1.32
CA GLN A 353 31.12 17.33 0.11
C GLN A 353 32.53 17.75 0.52
N LEU A 354 33.54 17.57 -0.34
CA LEU A 354 34.92 17.91 -0.11
C LEU A 354 35.34 19.19 -0.87
N GLN A 355 34.43 19.82 -1.60
CA GLN A 355 34.54 21.17 -2.15
C GLN A 355 33.62 22.15 -1.37
#